data_e58d92d3abe87eb3c4cef8a06f8ba374
#
_entry.id   e58d92d3abe87eb3c4cef8a06f8ba374
#
_cell.length_a   1.000
_cell.length_b   1.000
_cell.length_c   1.000
_cell.angle_alpha   90.00
_cell.angle_beta   90.00
_cell.angle_gamma   90.00
#
_symmetry.space_group_name_H-M   'P 1'
#
loop_
_entity.id
_entity.type
_entity.pdbx_description
1 polymer ?
#
loop_
_entity_poly.entity_id
_entity_poly.type
_entity_poly.pdbx_seq_one_letter_code
_entity_poly.pdbx_strand_id
1 'polypeptide(L)'
;RTDFPAFNKKMEEVARLPQIANFMLSVFVLLALLAPLNVGFYKIYRKLDLGEKPNINDLFAGYLGFDFFKFFGFYLFWIIIFSYANSLLLLGVVWCFITLFSVPLLFFMDVKTFQGIGYSVQALRRGFIMILVCVIIAFAFSISGILLFGFGFLFTFPFWNAMIYALYQYFFNE
;
A
#
# COMPACT_ATOMS: atom_id res chain seq x y z
N ARG A 1 -16.67 18.07 31.66
CA ARG A 1 -15.19 18.09 31.53
C ARG A 1 -14.76 16.68 31.21
N THR A 2 -14.35 16.43 30.01
CA THR A 2 -13.75 15.15 29.59
C THR A 2 -12.38 15.07 30.25
N ASP A 3 -12.23 14.09 31.14
CA ASP A 3 -10.99 13.85 31.87
C ASP A 3 -10.05 13.06 30.93
N PHE A 4 -9.32 13.79 30.08
CA PHE A 4 -8.41 13.24 29.08
C PHE A 4 -7.42 12.19 29.64
N PRO A 5 -6.80 12.38 30.82
CA PRO A 5 -5.93 11.38 31.43
C PRO A 5 -6.64 10.07 31.75
N ALA A 6 -7.87 10.14 32.29
CA ALA A 6 -8.66 8.94 32.62
C ALA A 6 -9.12 8.21 31.33
N PHE A 7 -9.44 8.93 30.27
CA PHE A 7 -9.77 8.37 28.99
C PHE A 7 -8.56 7.62 28.37
N ASN A 8 -7.40 8.26 28.36
CA ASN A 8 -6.17 7.65 27.83
C ASN A 8 -5.79 6.38 28.60
N LYS A 9 -5.90 6.39 29.93
CA LYS A 9 -5.64 5.20 30.74
C LYS A 9 -6.57 4.04 30.40
N LYS A 10 -7.87 4.31 30.23
CA LYS A 10 -8.85 3.30 29.80
C LYS A 10 -8.55 2.77 28.41
N MET A 11 -8.14 3.64 27.47
CA MET A 11 -7.76 3.21 26.13
C MET A 11 -6.54 2.28 26.16
N GLU A 12 -5.54 2.58 26.99
CA GLU A 12 -4.38 1.68 27.18
C GLU A 12 -4.77 0.34 27.81
N GLU A 13 -5.65 0.33 28.79
CA GLU A 13 -6.16 -0.89 29.41
C GLU A 13 -6.90 -1.76 28.37
N VAL A 14 -7.77 -1.16 27.56
CA VAL A 14 -8.49 -1.84 26.47
C VAL A 14 -7.50 -2.38 25.43
N ALA A 15 -6.50 -1.60 25.02
CA ALA A 15 -5.51 -2.00 24.03
C ALA A 15 -4.67 -3.22 24.49
N ARG A 16 -4.52 -3.43 25.80
CA ARG A 16 -3.80 -4.59 26.39
C ARG A 16 -4.64 -5.86 26.49
N LEU A 17 -5.94 -5.81 26.20
CA LEU A 17 -6.79 -6.99 26.27
C LEU A 17 -6.39 -7.99 25.17
N PRO A 18 -6.27 -9.31 25.51
CA PRO A 18 -5.94 -10.35 24.53
C PRO A 18 -6.92 -10.40 23.35
N GLN A 19 -8.19 -10.06 23.59
CA GLN A 19 -9.22 -10.01 22.56
C GLN A 19 -8.91 -8.94 21.49
N ILE A 20 -8.40 -7.79 21.91
CA ILE A 20 -7.99 -6.71 20.98
C ILE A 20 -6.75 -7.13 20.19
N ALA A 21 -5.77 -7.77 20.82
CA ALA A 21 -4.59 -8.27 20.12
C ALA A 21 -4.97 -9.32 19.07
N ASN A 22 -5.85 -10.27 19.41
CA ASN A 22 -6.34 -11.29 18.47
C ASN A 22 -7.17 -10.67 17.33
N PHE A 23 -8.01 -9.67 17.64
CA PHE A 23 -8.76 -8.93 16.62
C PHE A 23 -7.82 -8.21 15.66
N MET A 24 -6.83 -7.47 16.17
CA MET A 24 -5.84 -6.76 15.33
C MET A 24 -5.03 -7.73 14.47
N LEU A 25 -4.61 -8.87 15.02
CA LEU A 25 -3.92 -9.90 14.25
C LEU A 25 -4.80 -10.43 13.11
N SER A 26 -6.07 -10.71 13.40
CA SER A 26 -7.03 -11.16 12.38
C SER A 26 -7.22 -10.13 11.27
N VAL A 27 -7.33 -8.85 11.64
CA VAL A 27 -7.41 -7.75 10.67
C VAL A 27 -6.14 -7.66 9.82
N PHE A 28 -4.96 -7.78 10.40
CA PHE A 28 -3.69 -7.73 9.65
C PHE A 28 -3.57 -8.90 8.67
N VAL A 29 -3.94 -10.10 9.09
CA VAL A 29 -3.95 -11.27 8.20
C VAL A 29 -4.96 -11.08 7.07
N LEU A 30 -6.16 -10.58 7.35
CA LEU A 30 -7.17 -10.30 6.33
C LEU A 30 -6.69 -9.24 5.32
N LEU A 31 -6.10 -8.15 5.80
CA LEU A 31 -5.54 -7.11 4.93
C LEU A 31 -4.39 -7.65 4.08
N ALA A 32 -3.51 -8.47 4.65
CA ALA A 32 -2.42 -9.10 3.91
C ALA A 32 -2.93 -10.11 2.87
N LEU A 33 -4.06 -10.79 3.14
CA LEU A 33 -4.72 -11.67 2.17
C LEU A 33 -5.36 -10.91 1.00
N LEU A 34 -5.88 -9.71 1.24
CA LEU A 34 -6.50 -8.88 0.20
C LEU A 34 -5.47 -8.07 -0.61
N ALA A 35 -4.32 -7.82 -0.04
CA ALA A 35 -3.30 -6.95 -0.62
C ALA A 35 -2.73 -7.42 -1.98
N PRO A 36 -2.61 -8.74 -2.31
CA PRO A 36 -2.21 -9.19 -3.64
C PRO A 36 -3.12 -8.72 -4.78
N LEU A 37 -4.36 -8.25 -4.50
CA LEU A 37 -5.20 -7.59 -5.51
C LEU A 37 -4.53 -6.35 -6.12
N ASN A 38 -3.69 -5.63 -5.36
CA ASN A 38 -2.95 -4.48 -5.90
C ASN A 38 -2.05 -4.86 -7.08
N VAL A 39 -1.50 -6.07 -7.07
CA VAL A 39 -0.68 -6.60 -8.17
C VAL A 39 -1.49 -6.72 -9.45
N GLY A 40 -2.76 -7.14 -9.32
CA GLY A 40 -3.68 -7.23 -10.45
C GLY A 40 -3.91 -5.88 -11.14
N PHE A 41 -4.03 -4.79 -10.39
CA PHE A 41 -4.13 -3.45 -10.97
C PHE A 41 -2.89 -3.09 -11.80
N TYR A 42 -1.68 -3.36 -11.30
CA TYR A 42 -0.45 -3.10 -12.06
C TYR A 42 -0.38 -3.92 -13.35
N LYS A 43 -0.80 -5.18 -13.34
CA LYS A 43 -0.89 -6.01 -14.54
C LYS A 43 -1.90 -5.44 -15.55
N ILE A 44 -3.05 -4.99 -15.09
CA ILE A 44 -4.08 -4.36 -15.92
C ILE A 44 -3.53 -3.09 -16.58
N TYR A 45 -2.88 -2.21 -15.82
CA TYR A 45 -2.30 -0.97 -16.38
C TYR A 45 -1.23 -1.28 -17.41
N ARG A 46 -0.36 -2.26 -17.16
CA ARG A 46 0.66 -2.66 -18.15
C ARG A 46 0.03 -3.18 -19.45
N LYS A 47 -1.04 -3.97 -19.36
CA LYS A 47 -1.77 -4.41 -20.56
C LYS A 47 -2.37 -3.25 -21.33
N LEU A 48 -2.96 -2.28 -20.64
CA LEU A 48 -3.50 -1.08 -21.28
C LEU A 48 -2.42 -0.29 -22.00
N ASP A 49 -1.23 -0.11 -21.41
CA ASP A 49 -0.10 0.56 -22.05
C ASP A 49 0.40 -0.17 -23.30
N LEU A 50 0.33 -1.51 -23.29
CA LEU A 50 0.71 -2.33 -24.45
C LEU A 50 -0.41 -2.44 -25.51
N GLY A 51 -1.56 -1.80 -25.30
CA GLY A 51 -2.73 -1.89 -26.17
C GLY A 51 -3.45 -3.26 -26.10
N GLU A 52 -3.13 -4.08 -25.09
CA GLU A 52 -3.77 -5.36 -24.87
C GLU A 52 -5.09 -5.21 -24.13
N LYS A 53 -6.04 -6.11 -24.40
CA LYS A 53 -7.33 -6.13 -23.67
C LYS A 53 -7.14 -6.73 -22.28
N PRO A 54 -7.44 -6.00 -21.19
CA PRO A 54 -7.41 -6.57 -19.85
C PRO A 54 -8.54 -7.60 -19.66
N ASN A 55 -8.26 -8.62 -18.87
CA ASN A 55 -9.23 -9.62 -18.45
C ASN A 55 -9.46 -9.52 -16.93
N ILE A 56 -10.64 -9.89 -16.47
CA ILE A 56 -10.98 -9.91 -15.04
C ILE A 56 -10.02 -10.84 -14.25
N ASN A 57 -9.50 -11.90 -14.88
CA ASN A 57 -8.52 -12.79 -14.28
C ASN A 57 -7.16 -12.10 -14.01
N ASP A 58 -6.85 -11.00 -14.70
CA ASP A 58 -5.63 -10.24 -14.47
C ASP A 58 -5.63 -9.58 -13.08
N LEU A 59 -6.81 -9.28 -12.53
CA LEU A 59 -6.95 -8.75 -11.18
C LEU A 59 -6.43 -9.72 -10.12
N PHE A 60 -6.46 -11.03 -10.40
CA PHE A 60 -6.00 -12.06 -9.49
C PHE A 60 -4.55 -12.50 -9.75
N ALA A 61 -3.79 -11.74 -10.53
CA ALA A 61 -2.41 -12.08 -10.87
C ALA A 61 -1.51 -12.32 -9.64
N GLY A 62 -1.70 -11.55 -8.56
CA GLY A 62 -0.95 -11.70 -7.32
C GLY A 62 -1.31 -12.94 -6.48
N TYR A 63 -2.32 -13.70 -6.87
CA TYR A 63 -2.72 -14.95 -6.21
C TYR A 63 -2.23 -16.20 -6.93
N LEU A 64 -1.53 -16.06 -8.06
CA LEU A 64 -1.10 -17.20 -8.87
C LEU A 64 0.21 -17.78 -8.35
N GLY A 65 0.21 -19.08 -8.06
CA GLY A 65 1.41 -19.84 -7.74
C GLY A 65 2.20 -19.31 -6.53
N PHE A 66 3.51 -19.18 -6.67
CA PHE A 66 4.42 -18.68 -5.64
C PHE A 66 4.28 -17.15 -5.39
N ASP A 67 3.74 -16.40 -6.33
CA ASP A 67 3.54 -14.96 -6.20
C ASP A 67 2.61 -14.64 -5.01
N PHE A 68 1.61 -15.48 -4.76
CA PHE A 68 0.76 -15.31 -3.58
C PHE A 68 1.57 -15.23 -2.29
N PHE A 69 2.44 -16.19 -2.02
CA PHE A 69 3.24 -16.23 -0.79
C PHE A 69 4.23 -15.06 -0.72
N LYS A 70 4.80 -14.68 -1.86
CA LYS A 70 5.70 -13.53 -1.98
C LYS A 70 4.99 -12.23 -1.57
N PHE A 71 3.83 -11.95 -2.15
CA PHE A 71 3.08 -10.72 -1.86
C PHE A 71 2.41 -10.76 -0.51
N PHE A 72 1.81 -11.88 -0.11
CA PHE A 72 1.25 -12.05 1.22
C PHE A 72 2.30 -11.81 2.31
N GLY A 73 3.47 -12.44 2.20
CA GLY A 73 4.58 -12.26 3.12
C GLY A 73 5.11 -10.82 3.14
N PHE A 74 5.24 -10.19 1.96
CA PHE A 74 5.63 -8.79 1.87
C PHE A 74 4.64 -7.87 2.59
N TYR A 75 3.34 -8.03 2.34
CA TYR A 75 2.33 -7.17 2.95
C TYR A 75 2.16 -7.41 4.45
N LEU A 76 2.29 -8.65 4.91
CA LEU A 76 2.28 -8.96 6.33
C LEU A 76 3.46 -8.27 7.03
N PHE A 77 4.67 -8.39 6.49
CA PHE A 77 5.85 -7.68 6.95
C PHE A 77 5.63 -6.17 6.94
N TRP A 78 5.07 -5.64 5.84
CA TRP A 78 4.81 -4.22 5.67
C TRP A 78 3.85 -3.68 6.73
N ILE A 79 2.73 -4.37 6.98
CA ILE A 79 1.72 -3.96 7.96
C ILE A 79 2.29 -3.96 9.38
N ILE A 80 3.08 -4.98 9.73
CA ILE A 80 3.72 -5.07 11.04
C ILE A 80 4.66 -3.87 11.26
N ILE A 81 5.56 -3.61 10.33
CA ILE A 81 6.48 -2.47 10.42
C ILE A 81 5.71 -1.15 10.47
N PHE A 82 4.71 -0.98 9.60
CA PHE A 82 3.87 0.22 9.57
C PHE A 82 3.16 0.46 10.91
N SER A 83 2.65 -0.58 11.55
CA SER A 83 1.97 -0.47 12.85
C SER A 83 2.89 0.07 13.94
N TYR A 84 4.14 -0.41 13.99
CA TYR A 84 5.14 0.11 14.92
C TYR A 84 5.62 1.51 14.54
N ALA A 85 5.89 1.76 13.26
CA ALA A 85 6.34 3.05 12.76
C ALA A 85 5.29 4.14 12.97
N ASN A 86 4.00 3.81 12.85
CA ASN A 86 2.90 4.75 13.02
C ASN A 86 2.73 5.23 14.48
N SER A 87 3.29 4.51 15.46
CA SER A 87 3.37 5.01 16.85
C SER A 87 4.18 6.30 16.96
N LEU A 88 5.07 6.55 16.00
CA LEU A 88 5.86 7.77 15.84
C LEU A 88 5.47 8.47 14.52
N LEU A 89 4.24 8.87 14.39
CA LEU A 89 3.53 9.50 13.25
C LEU A 89 4.38 9.77 11.98
N LEU A 90 5.53 10.42 12.13
CA LEU A 90 6.46 10.74 11.04
C LEU A 90 7.12 9.50 10.42
N LEU A 91 7.44 8.48 11.22
CA LEU A 91 8.09 7.26 10.71
C LEU A 91 7.13 6.42 9.86
N GLY A 92 5.83 6.42 10.17
CA GLY A 92 4.82 5.77 9.33
C GLY A 92 4.77 6.37 7.92
N VAL A 93 4.79 7.69 7.82
CA VAL A 93 4.84 8.40 6.53
C VAL A 93 6.13 8.07 5.78
N VAL A 94 7.28 8.12 6.45
CA VAL A 94 8.59 7.75 5.85
C VAL A 94 8.53 6.31 5.34
N TRP A 95 7.97 5.38 6.11
CA TRP A 95 7.81 3.98 5.71
C TRP A 95 6.98 3.83 4.44
N CYS A 96 5.84 4.54 4.32
CA CYS A 96 5.04 4.55 3.10
C CYS A 96 5.84 5.02 1.88
N PHE A 97 6.62 6.09 2.02
CA PHE A 97 7.44 6.62 0.92
C PHE A 97 8.55 5.65 0.49
N ILE A 98 9.34 5.11 1.42
CA ILE A 98 10.46 4.21 1.08
C ILE A 98 10.00 2.87 0.49
N THR A 99 8.74 2.49 0.71
CA THR A 99 8.16 1.25 0.18
C THR A 99 7.21 1.48 -1.01
N LEU A 100 7.06 2.72 -1.47
CA LEU A 100 6.06 3.12 -2.46
C LEU A 100 6.12 2.27 -3.75
N PHE A 101 7.33 2.02 -4.26
CA PHE A 101 7.55 1.25 -5.50
C PHE A 101 7.83 -0.24 -5.25
N SER A 102 7.83 -0.70 -3.99
CA SER A 102 8.23 -2.09 -3.69
C SER A 102 7.35 -3.10 -4.40
N VAL A 103 6.02 -2.91 -4.43
CA VAL A 103 5.08 -3.87 -5.04
C VAL A 103 5.29 -3.99 -6.56
N PRO A 104 5.28 -2.91 -7.37
CA PRO A 104 5.56 -3.02 -8.79
C PRO A 104 6.97 -3.54 -9.09
N LEU A 105 7.98 -3.20 -8.29
CA LEU A 105 9.34 -3.72 -8.44
C LEU A 105 9.39 -5.24 -8.18
N LEU A 106 8.74 -5.72 -7.12
CA LEU A 106 8.64 -7.15 -6.86
C LEU A 106 7.91 -7.90 -7.96
N PHE A 107 6.90 -7.29 -8.58
CA PHE A 107 6.08 -7.94 -9.60
C PHE A 107 6.73 -7.93 -10.99
N PHE A 108 7.21 -6.76 -11.46
CA PHE A 108 7.71 -6.61 -12.82
C PHE A 108 9.20 -6.97 -12.98
N MET A 109 10.00 -6.73 -11.94
CA MET A 109 11.45 -6.97 -11.96
C MET A 109 11.86 -8.22 -11.18
N ASP A 110 10.91 -8.89 -10.53
CA ASP A 110 11.12 -10.10 -9.71
C ASP A 110 12.26 -9.98 -8.69
N VAL A 111 12.45 -8.77 -8.13
CA VAL A 111 13.49 -8.49 -7.14
C VAL A 111 13.09 -9.00 -5.76
N LYS A 112 14.08 -9.20 -4.88
CA LYS A 112 13.82 -9.53 -3.48
C LYS A 112 13.29 -8.30 -2.73
N THR A 113 12.51 -8.52 -1.66
CA THR A 113 11.86 -7.47 -0.87
C THR A 113 12.79 -6.31 -0.48
N PHE A 114 13.95 -6.60 0.08
CA PHE A 114 14.91 -5.55 0.49
C PHE A 114 15.56 -4.83 -0.69
N GLN A 115 15.75 -5.51 -1.81
CA GLN A 115 16.21 -4.88 -3.05
C GLN A 115 15.16 -3.92 -3.61
N GLY A 116 13.88 -4.34 -3.60
CA GLY A 116 12.76 -3.48 -4.01
C GLY A 116 12.66 -2.21 -3.16
N ILE A 117 12.83 -2.33 -1.83
CA ILE A 117 12.90 -1.17 -0.93
C ILE A 117 14.09 -0.27 -1.28
N GLY A 118 15.28 -0.85 -1.53
CA GLY A 118 16.48 -0.10 -1.92
C GLY A 118 16.29 0.69 -3.22
N TYR A 119 15.71 0.08 -4.24
CA TYR A 119 15.38 0.76 -5.51
C TYR A 119 14.32 1.85 -5.32
N SER A 120 13.32 1.61 -4.48
CA SER A 120 12.31 2.61 -4.14
C SER A 120 12.95 3.85 -3.49
N VAL A 121 13.89 3.67 -2.55
CA VAL A 121 14.66 4.76 -1.94
C VAL A 121 15.51 5.49 -2.98
N GLN A 122 16.11 4.78 -3.93
CA GLN A 122 16.90 5.39 -4.99
C GLN A 122 16.03 6.27 -5.91
N ALA A 123 14.84 5.83 -6.28
CA ALA A 123 13.87 6.62 -7.04
C ALA A 123 13.45 7.88 -6.28
N LEU A 124 13.18 7.74 -4.98
CA LEU A 124 12.87 8.87 -4.09
C LEU A 124 13.97 9.93 -4.09
N ARG A 125 15.24 9.52 -4.02
CA ARG A 125 16.38 10.47 -4.04
C ARG A 125 16.49 11.20 -5.37
N ARG A 126 16.11 10.56 -6.50
CA ARG A 126 16.19 11.16 -7.83
C ARG A 126 15.06 12.15 -8.12
N GLY A 127 13.85 11.89 -7.60
CA GLY A 127 12.66 12.67 -7.94
C GLY A 127 11.72 12.95 -6.77
N PHE A 128 12.25 13.25 -5.58
CA PHE A 128 11.44 13.41 -4.36
C PHE A 128 10.29 14.40 -4.52
N ILE A 129 10.54 15.58 -5.09
CA ILE A 129 9.52 16.64 -5.25
C ILE A 129 8.40 16.16 -6.19
N MET A 130 8.75 15.53 -7.30
CA MET A 130 7.77 15.01 -8.26
C MET A 130 6.91 13.92 -7.61
N ILE A 131 7.54 12.97 -6.92
CA ILE A 131 6.82 11.88 -6.21
C ILE A 131 5.91 12.47 -5.14
N LEU A 132 6.40 13.43 -4.35
CA LEU A 132 5.62 14.09 -3.30
C LEU A 132 4.37 14.78 -3.86
N VAL A 133 4.51 15.55 -4.95
CA VAL A 133 3.39 16.22 -5.60
C VAL A 133 2.36 15.20 -6.12
N CYS A 134 2.81 14.13 -6.79
CA CYS A 134 1.93 13.08 -7.28
C CYS A 134 1.18 12.37 -6.14
N VAL A 135 1.86 12.08 -5.04
CA VAL A 135 1.27 11.46 -3.83
C VAL A 135 0.22 12.38 -3.21
N ILE A 136 0.50 13.69 -3.09
CA ILE A 136 -0.46 14.66 -2.55
C ILE A 136 -1.71 14.74 -3.44
N ILE A 137 -1.54 14.80 -4.76
CA ILE A 137 -2.67 14.84 -5.71
C ILE A 137 -3.49 13.55 -5.62
N ALA A 138 -2.83 12.38 -5.61
CA ALA A 138 -3.51 11.10 -5.52
C ALA A 138 -4.25 10.94 -4.18
N PHE A 139 -3.67 11.42 -3.09
CA PHE A 139 -4.28 11.42 -1.77
C PHE A 139 -5.53 12.32 -1.73
N ALA A 140 -5.43 13.55 -2.23
CA ALA A 140 -6.55 14.48 -2.32
C ALA A 140 -7.70 13.90 -3.16
N PHE A 141 -7.36 13.27 -4.31
CA PHE A 141 -8.34 12.61 -5.17
C PHE A 141 -8.99 11.40 -4.47
N SER A 142 -8.20 10.60 -3.75
CA SER A 142 -8.71 9.45 -3.01
C SER A 142 -9.67 9.85 -1.89
N ILE A 143 -9.39 10.94 -1.17
CA ILE A 143 -10.28 11.48 -0.14
C ILE A 143 -11.59 11.99 -0.75
N SER A 144 -11.54 12.63 -1.92
CA SER A 144 -12.75 13.12 -2.60
C SER A 144 -13.77 12.02 -2.85
N GLY A 145 -13.31 10.77 -3.08
CA GLY A 145 -14.18 9.61 -3.22
C GLY A 145 -14.97 9.26 -1.95
N ILE A 146 -14.45 9.55 -0.78
CA ILE A 146 -15.15 9.33 0.50
C ILE A 146 -16.32 10.30 0.64
N LEU A 147 -16.19 11.54 0.15
CA LEU A 147 -17.25 12.56 0.17
C LEU A 147 -18.47 12.15 -0.66
N LEU A 148 -18.33 11.23 -1.61
CA LEU A 148 -19.42 10.65 -2.41
C LEU A 148 -20.05 9.43 -1.71
N PHE A 149 -20.41 9.56 -0.44
CA PHE A 149 -21.09 8.53 0.38
C PHE A 149 -20.37 7.18 0.46
N GLY A 150 -19.04 7.16 0.32
CA GLY A 150 -18.22 5.95 0.38
C GLY A 150 -18.20 5.13 -0.92
N PHE A 151 -19.20 5.20 -1.77
CA PHE A 151 -19.18 4.51 -3.07
C PHE A 151 -18.10 5.07 -4.01
N GLY A 152 -17.77 6.35 -3.88
CA GLY A 152 -16.69 6.97 -4.66
C GLY A 152 -15.33 6.34 -4.42
N PHE A 153 -15.11 5.72 -3.26
CA PHE A 153 -13.85 5.03 -2.96
C PHE A 153 -13.55 3.89 -3.96
N LEU A 154 -14.56 3.17 -4.42
CA LEU A 154 -14.39 2.11 -5.43
C LEU A 154 -13.81 2.65 -6.75
N PHE A 155 -14.11 3.91 -7.08
CA PHE A 155 -13.61 4.56 -8.28
C PHE A 155 -12.26 5.26 -8.06
N THR A 156 -12.00 5.76 -6.85
CA THR A 156 -10.77 6.50 -6.54
C THR A 156 -9.64 5.60 -6.08
N PHE A 157 -9.92 4.41 -5.53
CA PHE A 157 -8.89 3.46 -5.11
C PHE A 157 -7.96 3.01 -6.25
N PRO A 158 -8.45 2.66 -7.47
CA PRO A 158 -7.58 2.34 -8.59
C PRO A 158 -6.65 3.48 -9.00
N PHE A 159 -7.05 4.74 -8.79
CA PHE A 159 -6.22 5.89 -9.13
C PHE A 159 -4.90 5.93 -8.36
N TRP A 160 -4.91 5.53 -7.09
CA TRP A 160 -3.68 5.40 -6.29
C TRP A 160 -2.68 4.43 -6.93
N ASN A 161 -3.16 3.26 -7.34
CA ASN A 161 -2.32 2.26 -8.02
C ASN A 161 -1.87 2.72 -9.41
N ALA A 162 -2.73 3.45 -10.14
CA ALA A 162 -2.38 4.01 -11.44
C ALA A 162 -1.25 5.05 -11.32
N MET A 163 -1.30 5.92 -10.32
CA MET A 163 -0.25 6.90 -10.04
C MET A 163 1.08 6.21 -9.72
N ILE A 164 1.07 5.19 -8.84
CA ILE A 164 2.29 4.45 -8.50
C ILE A 164 2.85 3.75 -9.75
N TYR A 165 1.98 3.16 -10.58
CA TYR A 165 2.39 2.52 -11.82
C TYR A 165 3.01 3.51 -12.82
N ALA A 166 2.41 4.68 -13.03
CA ALA A 166 2.94 5.72 -13.91
C ALA A 166 4.32 6.21 -13.44
N LEU A 167 4.49 6.44 -12.14
CA LEU A 167 5.79 6.80 -11.56
C LEU A 167 6.81 5.66 -11.69
N TYR A 168 6.38 4.40 -11.51
CA TYR A 168 7.23 3.24 -11.74
C TYR A 168 7.74 3.20 -13.18
N GLN A 169 6.87 3.40 -14.18
CA GLN A 169 7.26 3.46 -15.58
C GLN A 169 8.29 4.57 -15.83
N TYR A 170 8.06 5.74 -15.26
CA TYR A 170 8.97 6.89 -15.42
C TYR A 170 10.38 6.64 -14.84
N PHE A 171 10.49 5.98 -13.67
CA PHE A 171 11.78 5.81 -13.00
C PHE A 171 12.54 4.53 -13.36
N PHE A 172 11.87 3.51 -13.86
CA PHE A 172 12.44 2.15 -14.02
C PHE A 172 12.30 1.54 -15.40
N ASN A 173 11.51 2.14 -16.31
CA ASN A 173 11.27 1.62 -17.67
C ASN A 173 11.81 2.54 -18.78
N GLU A 174 12.67 3.53 -18.44
CA GLU A 174 13.46 4.23 -19.44
C GLU A 174 14.63 3.39 -19.95
#